data_e63d966a2b8794c0766c8e452570b26a
#
_entry.id   e63d966a2b8794c0766c8e452570b26a
#
_cell.length_a   1.000
_cell.length_b   1.000
_cell.length_c   1.000
_cell.angle_alpha   90.00
_cell.angle_beta   90.00
_cell.angle_gamma   90.00
#
_symmetry.space_group_name_H-M   'P 1'
#
loop_
_entity.id
_entity.type
_entity.pdbx_description
1 polymer ?
#
loop_
_entity_poly.entity_id
_entity_poly.type
_entity_poly.pdbx_seq_one_letter_code
_entity_poly.pdbx_strand_id
1 'polypeptide(L)'
;VTATKRRAPRRNSSRDRAPRHVEPVLDPTWQSPYAPSAAEREDNRTAVRVDFWRRRRLGLLGAGLVALVAVVVLGAVVSIGVGALALVIALVVGGALYGLLEMRCRALENASVDLAERLRASFSPAGTAKDVQRLATVVDRLSATFGLNDVRPLVVGDEGFNAALVANVDGFDLLVTSALMHEFELIELEGVIAHLMARQRLGALERQAAASVAGLDVTASQILAGKGLAYRADEVAAAAIRYPNGLAQALARCAHHHVSGESYFASSAYPLTRWIWFDQFADRPTNVTKDIDDAAVRSRALVEW
;
A
#
# COMPACT_ATOMS: atom_id res chain seq x y z
N VAL A 1 -3.46 -62.55 -64.94
CA VAL A 1 -3.13 -61.26 -64.45
C VAL A 1 -3.87 -61.02 -63.14
N THR A 2 -3.19 -61.28 -62.05
CA THR A 2 -3.75 -61.26 -60.66
C THR A 2 -3.46 -59.87 -60.05
N ALA A 3 -4.52 -59.13 -59.80
CA ALA A 3 -4.41 -57.79 -59.18
C ALA A 3 -4.33 -57.96 -57.65
N THR A 4 -3.18 -57.53 -57.08
CA THR A 4 -2.91 -57.54 -55.65
C THR A 4 -3.48 -56.25 -55.02
N LYS A 5 -4.54 -56.40 -54.22
CA LYS A 5 -5.24 -55.34 -53.50
C LYS A 5 -4.38 -54.89 -52.32
N ARG A 6 -3.68 -53.75 -52.44
CA ARG A 6 -2.93 -53.13 -51.33
C ARG A 6 -3.91 -52.67 -50.25
N ARG A 7 -3.83 -53.27 -49.07
CA ARG A 7 -4.51 -52.78 -47.84
C ARG A 7 -3.85 -51.49 -47.37
N ALA A 8 -4.63 -50.40 -47.29
CA ALA A 8 -4.20 -49.18 -46.66
C ALA A 8 -3.96 -49.36 -45.15
N PRO A 9 -2.95 -48.73 -44.54
CA PRO A 9 -2.69 -48.83 -43.12
C PRO A 9 -3.83 -48.18 -42.33
N ARG A 10 -4.37 -48.95 -41.37
CA ARG A 10 -5.31 -48.42 -40.35
C ARG A 10 -4.62 -47.33 -39.58
N ARG A 11 -5.07 -46.09 -39.78
CA ARG A 11 -4.75 -44.94 -38.94
C ARG A 11 -5.29 -45.20 -37.55
N ASN A 12 -4.42 -45.60 -36.61
CA ASN A 12 -4.72 -45.62 -35.20
C ASN A 12 -4.98 -44.17 -34.78
N SER A 13 -6.24 -43.76 -34.71
CA SER A 13 -6.65 -42.56 -34.03
C SER A 13 -6.55 -42.84 -32.53
N SER A 14 -5.34 -42.74 -31.98
CA SER A 14 -5.20 -42.39 -30.58
C SER A 14 -5.80 -41.02 -30.44
N ARG A 15 -7.11 -40.95 -30.15
CA ARG A 15 -7.72 -39.74 -29.64
C ARG A 15 -6.87 -39.36 -28.45
N ASP A 16 -6.06 -38.32 -28.60
CA ASP A 16 -5.47 -37.59 -27.50
C ASP A 16 -6.64 -37.19 -26.59
N ARG A 17 -6.84 -38.00 -25.53
CA ARG A 17 -7.68 -37.55 -24.43
C ARG A 17 -6.99 -36.31 -23.89
N ALA A 18 -7.59 -35.16 -24.13
CA ALA A 18 -7.21 -33.94 -23.42
C ALA A 18 -6.96 -34.34 -21.94
N PRO A 19 -5.86 -33.90 -21.36
CA PRO A 19 -5.57 -34.19 -19.96
C PRO A 19 -6.83 -33.86 -19.16
N ARG A 20 -7.36 -34.84 -18.41
CA ARG A 20 -8.44 -34.58 -17.48
C ARG A 20 -7.96 -33.44 -16.60
N HIS A 21 -8.71 -32.36 -16.60
CA HIS A 21 -8.53 -31.27 -15.65
C HIS A 21 -8.71 -31.89 -14.26
N VAL A 22 -7.62 -32.28 -13.65
CA VAL A 22 -7.61 -32.70 -12.24
C VAL A 22 -7.74 -31.37 -11.51
N GLU A 23 -8.90 -31.13 -10.91
CA GLU A 23 -9.03 -30.01 -9.99
C GLU A 23 -7.91 -30.16 -8.95
N PRO A 24 -7.02 -29.16 -8.81
CA PRO A 24 -5.97 -29.27 -7.83
C PRO A 24 -6.65 -29.41 -6.46
N VAL A 25 -6.39 -30.52 -5.78
CA VAL A 25 -6.73 -30.64 -4.37
C VAL A 25 -5.96 -29.55 -3.67
N LEU A 26 -6.66 -28.50 -3.23
CA LEU A 26 -6.07 -27.39 -2.48
C LEU A 26 -5.46 -27.99 -1.21
N ASP A 27 -4.14 -28.04 -1.17
CA ASP A 27 -3.43 -28.35 0.05
C ASP A 27 -3.78 -27.26 1.07
N PRO A 28 -4.41 -27.57 2.21
CA PRO A 28 -4.76 -26.59 3.22
C PRO A 28 -3.55 -25.84 3.79
N THR A 29 -2.34 -26.33 3.54
CA THR A 29 -1.09 -25.68 3.92
C THR A 29 -0.52 -24.81 2.80
N TRP A 30 -1.13 -24.84 1.59
CA TRP A 30 -0.63 -24.05 0.47
C TRP A 30 -0.79 -22.55 0.73
N GLN A 31 0.32 -21.84 0.61
CA GLN A 31 0.34 -20.39 0.67
C GLN A 31 0.70 -19.82 -0.69
N SER A 32 -0.02 -18.79 -1.12
CA SER A 32 0.30 -18.09 -2.34
C SER A 32 1.74 -17.54 -2.28
N PRO A 33 2.56 -17.72 -3.35
CA PRO A 33 3.89 -17.13 -3.42
C PRO A 33 3.86 -15.60 -3.35
N TYR A 34 2.70 -14.98 -3.57
CA TYR A 34 2.48 -13.53 -3.48
C TYR A 34 1.94 -13.09 -2.11
N ALA A 35 1.58 -14.01 -1.23
CA ALA A 35 1.18 -13.68 0.12
C ALA A 35 2.40 -13.35 0.98
N PRO A 36 2.35 -12.29 1.81
CA PRO A 36 3.40 -12.03 2.78
C PRO A 36 3.38 -13.12 3.85
N SER A 37 4.55 -13.63 4.21
CA SER A 37 4.70 -14.51 5.36
C SER A 37 4.38 -13.73 6.67
N ALA A 38 4.11 -14.45 7.76
CA ALA A 38 3.95 -13.82 9.07
C ALA A 38 5.22 -13.07 9.50
N ALA A 39 6.40 -13.63 9.19
CA ALA A 39 7.67 -12.97 9.45
C ALA A 39 7.83 -11.66 8.67
N GLU A 40 7.51 -11.65 7.37
CA GLU A 40 7.58 -10.42 6.56
C GLU A 40 6.63 -9.33 7.07
N ARG A 41 5.45 -9.70 7.55
CA ARG A 41 4.51 -8.73 8.17
C ARG A 41 5.04 -8.14 9.46
N GLU A 42 5.65 -8.97 10.31
CA GLU A 42 6.28 -8.51 11.55
C GLU A 42 7.51 -7.65 11.26
N ASP A 43 8.35 -8.02 10.29
CA ASP A 43 9.49 -7.23 9.85
C ASP A 43 9.07 -5.83 9.35
N ASN A 44 7.93 -5.72 8.67
CA ASN A 44 7.41 -4.44 8.19
C ASN A 44 6.93 -3.53 9.32
N ARG A 45 6.25 -4.07 10.34
CA ARG A 45 5.88 -3.33 11.55
C ARG A 45 7.13 -2.84 12.28
N THR A 46 8.11 -3.72 12.42
CA THR A 46 9.40 -3.39 13.04
C THR A 46 10.15 -2.34 12.22
N ALA A 47 10.14 -2.44 10.90
CA ALA A 47 10.79 -1.48 10.01
C ALA A 47 10.18 -0.07 10.15
N VAL A 48 8.85 0.06 10.24
CA VAL A 48 8.18 1.35 10.50
C VAL A 48 8.69 1.96 11.80
N ARG A 49 8.75 1.18 12.86
CA ARG A 49 9.26 1.62 14.17
C ARG A 49 10.73 2.04 14.09
N VAL A 50 11.57 1.24 13.45
CA VAL A 50 13.00 1.51 13.29
C VAL A 50 13.24 2.77 12.45
N ASP A 51 12.57 2.93 11.32
CA ASP A 51 12.73 4.08 10.45
C ASP A 51 12.27 5.38 11.14
N PHE A 52 11.16 5.34 11.89
CA PHE A 52 10.68 6.46 12.66
C PHE A 52 11.65 6.85 13.77
N TRP A 53 12.11 5.87 14.55
CA TRP A 53 13.05 6.07 15.65
C TRP A 53 14.43 6.50 15.17
N ARG A 54 14.96 5.89 14.13
CA ARG A 54 16.30 6.17 13.60
C ARG A 54 16.51 7.66 13.33
N ARG A 55 15.51 8.32 12.77
CA ARG A 55 15.59 9.75 12.45
C ARG A 55 15.50 10.64 13.68
N ARG A 56 14.60 10.32 14.59
CA ARG A 56 14.38 11.11 15.80
C ARG A 56 15.42 10.82 16.89
N ARG A 57 15.99 9.64 16.91
CA ARG A 57 17.07 9.26 17.82
C ARG A 57 18.30 10.17 17.68
N LEU A 58 18.70 10.52 16.48
CA LEU A 58 19.80 11.45 16.25
C LEU A 58 19.50 12.85 16.79
N GLY A 59 18.29 13.34 16.63
CA GLY A 59 17.84 14.61 17.21
C GLY A 59 17.84 14.57 18.73
N LEU A 60 17.34 13.49 19.36
CA LEU A 60 17.33 13.31 20.81
C LEU A 60 18.75 13.20 21.38
N LEU A 61 19.64 12.45 20.70
CA LEU A 61 21.05 12.37 21.13
C LEU A 61 21.73 13.73 21.06
N GLY A 62 21.49 14.51 20.01
CA GLY A 62 21.99 15.88 19.88
C GLY A 62 21.46 16.80 21.00
N ALA A 63 20.14 16.78 21.24
CA ALA A 63 19.52 17.55 22.34
C ALA A 63 20.03 17.11 23.73
N GLY A 64 20.20 15.80 23.94
CA GLY A 64 20.75 15.24 25.16
C GLY A 64 22.20 15.70 25.40
N LEU A 65 23.02 15.71 24.36
CA LEU A 65 24.41 16.20 24.44
C LEU A 65 24.45 17.69 24.80
N VAL A 66 23.62 18.51 24.15
CA VAL A 66 23.52 19.95 24.46
C VAL A 66 23.06 20.17 25.91
N ALA A 67 22.06 19.42 26.36
CA ALA A 67 21.59 19.49 27.75
C ALA A 67 22.69 19.09 28.74
N LEU A 68 23.46 18.03 28.45
CA LEU A 68 24.56 17.59 29.28
C LEU A 68 25.65 18.65 29.38
N VAL A 69 26.06 19.25 28.27
CA VAL A 69 27.03 20.35 28.25
C VAL A 69 26.52 21.54 29.08
N ALA A 70 25.26 21.91 28.92
CA ALA A 70 24.64 22.99 29.70
C ALA A 70 24.68 22.70 31.23
N VAL A 71 24.37 21.47 31.63
CA VAL A 71 24.43 21.02 33.03
C VAL A 71 25.86 21.11 33.60
N VAL A 72 26.86 20.68 32.85
CA VAL A 72 28.27 20.75 33.26
C VAL A 72 28.72 22.20 33.42
N VAL A 73 28.38 23.06 32.46
CA VAL A 73 28.74 24.49 32.49
C VAL A 73 28.03 25.20 33.67
N LEU A 74 26.75 24.97 33.91
CA LEU A 74 26.01 25.53 35.05
C LEU A 74 26.59 25.05 36.40
N GLY A 75 26.93 23.76 36.49
CA GLY A 75 27.57 23.22 37.71
C GLY A 75 28.95 23.82 37.98
N ALA A 76 29.74 24.07 36.94
CA ALA A 76 31.09 24.68 37.06
C ALA A 76 31.06 26.16 37.34
N VAL A 77 30.10 26.92 36.76
CA VAL A 77 30.07 28.39 36.79
C VAL A 77 29.25 28.91 37.98
N VAL A 78 28.13 28.25 38.35
CA VAL A 78 27.19 28.75 39.37
C VAL A 78 27.36 28.03 40.71
N SER A 79 27.08 26.75 40.76
CA SER A 79 27.30 25.86 41.93
C SER A 79 26.96 24.41 41.60
N ILE A 80 27.53 23.45 42.36
CA ILE A 80 27.23 22.05 42.25
C ILE A 80 25.74 21.75 42.45
N GLY A 81 25.07 22.46 43.38
CA GLY A 81 23.64 22.32 43.62
C GLY A 81 22.75 22.68 42.43
N VAL A 82 23.09 23.75 41.71
CA VAL A 82 22.37 24.15 40.48
C VAL A 82 22.61 23.15 39.37
N GLY A 83 23.82 22.63 39.24
CA GLY A 83 24.12 21.55 38.29
C GLY A 83 23.34 20.26 38.55
N ALA A 84 23.23 19.85 39.82
CA ALA A 84 22.42 18.69 40.23
C ALA A 84 20.94 18.86 39.91
N LEU A 85 20.36 20.03 40.23
CA LEU A 85 18.97 20.36 39.88
C LEU A 85 18.72 20.32 38.38
N ALA A 86 19.61 20.93 37.61
CA ALA A 86 19.53 20.93 36.13
C ALA A 86 19.60 19.50 35.54
N LEU A 87 20.41 18.64 36.11
CA LEU A 87 20.48 17.22 35.72
C LEU A 87 19.15 16.49 35.99
N VAL A 88 18.55 16.69 37.17
CA VAL A 88 17.24 16.08 37.51
C VAL A 88 16.18 16.54 36.51
N ILE A 89 16.12 17.85 36.21
CA ILE A 89 15.18 18.39 35.24
C ILE A 89 15.41 17.78 33.85
N ALA A 90 16.67 17.70 33.41
CA ALA A 90 17.01 17.11 32.11
C ALA A 90 16.60 15.62 32.02
N LEU A 91 16.76 14.84 33.09
CA LEU A 91 16.33 13.44 33.14
C LEU A 91 14.81 13.29 33.11
N VAL A 92 14.08 14.14 33.85
CA VAL A 92 12.60 14.12 33.84
C VAL A 92 12.06 14.51 32.46
N VAL A 93 12.56 15.60 31.88
CA VAL A 93 12.14 16.06 30.54
C VAL A 93 12.54 15.06 29.47
N GLY A 94 13.76 14.52 29.53
CA GLY A 94 14.23 13.50 28.58
C GLY A 94 13.41 12.20 28.67
N GLY A 95 13.06 11.76 29.88
CA GLY A 95 12.20 10.59 30.11
C GLY A 95 10.77 10.82 29.58
N ALA A 96 10.21 12.00 29.81
CA ALA A 96 8.89 12.36 29.28
C ALA A 96 8.88 12.41 27.73
N LEU A 97 9.89 13.01 27.12
CA LEU A 97 10.05 13.05 25.66
C LEU A 97 10.22 11.64 25.09
N TYR A 98 11.00 10.80 25.75
CA TYR A 98 11.15 9.39 25.34
C TYR A 98 9.82 8.64 25.42
N GLY A 99 9.06 8.80 26.52
CA GLY A 99 7.74 8.19 26.67
C GLY A 99 6.75 8.66 25.59
N LEU A 100 6.71 9.95 25.27
CA LEU A 100 5.87 10.50 24.20
C LEU A 100 6.24 9.93 22.84
N LEU A 101 7.54 9.77 22.54
CA LEU A 101 7.99 9.17 21.29
C LEU A 101 7.64 7.69 21.19
N GLU A 102 7.77 6.95 22.29
CA GLU A 102 7.36 5.56 22.33
C GLU A 102 5.83 5.39 22.13
N MET A 103 5.02 6.25 22.74
CA MET A 103 3.57 6.28 22.50
C MET A 103 3.26 6.57 21.02
N ARG A 104 3.97 7.51 20.40
CA ARG A 104 3.82 7.83 18.97
C ARG A 104 4.23 6.64 18.09
N CYS A 105 5.29 5.92 18.41
CA CYS A 105 5.69 4.72 17.68
C CYS A 105 4.61 3.65 17.72
N ARG A 106 4.04 3.37 18.91
CA ARG A 106 2.94 2.42 19.06
C ARG A 106 1.69 2.84 18.31
N ALA A 107 1.35 4.13 18.31
CA ALA A 107 0.25 4.65 17.52
C ALA A 107 0.47 4.44 16.01
N LEU A 108 1.72 4.56 15.53
CA LEU A 108 2.05 4.30 14.12
C LEU A 108 1.95 2.82 13.73
N GLU A 109 2.19 1.91 14.67
CA GLU A 109 2.00 0.47 14.44
C GLU A 109 0.53 0.10 14.18
N ASN A 110 -0.42 0.85 14.76
CA ASN A 110 -1.86 0.67 14.59
C ASN A 110 -2.47 1.67 13.58
N ALA A 111 -1.64 2.46 12.91
CA ALA A 111 -2.08 3.55 12.04
C ALA A 111 -3.05 3.10 10.94
N SER A 112 -2.91 1.87 10.43
CA SER A 112 -3.76 1.35 9.37
C SER A 112 -5.21 1.18 9.82
N VAL A 113 -5.42 0.65 11.03
CA VAL A 113 -6.77 0.44 11.60
C VAL A 113 -7.46 1.78 11.85
N ASP A 114 -6.75 2.72 12.52
CA ASP A 114 -7.28 4.06 12.76
C ASP A 114 -7.60 4.81 11.46
N LEU A 115 -6.76 4.59 10.43
CA LEU A 115 -6.95 5.21 9.13
C LEU A 115 -8.17 4.61 8.39
N ALA A 116 -8.38 3.30 8.48
CA ALA A 116 -9.53 2.64 7.89
C ALA A 116 -10.85 3.20 8.45
N GLU A 117 -10.95 3.39 9.76
CA GLU A 117 -12.11 3.99 10.40
C GLU A 117 -12.36 5.43 9.95
N ARG A 118 -11.29 6.25 9.91
CA ARG A 118 -11.38 7.65 9.45
C ARG A 118 -11.83 7.76 8.00
N LEU A 119 -11.30 6.91 7.13
CA LEU A 119 -11.68 6.91 5.72
C LEU A 119 -13.14 6.47 5.53
N ARG A 120 -13.60 5.43 6.24
CA ARG A 120 -15.02 5.04 6.22
C ARG A 120 -15.94 6.19 6.63
N ALA A 121 -15.53 6.98 7.63
CA ALA A 121 -16.30 8.14 8.08
C ALA A 121 -16.23 9.33 7.10
N SER A 122 -15.19 9.41 6.27
CA SER A 122 -14.98 10.53 5.33
C SER A 122 -15.74 10.37 4.01
N PHE A 123 -16.19 9.15 3.69
CA PHE A 123 -16.88 8.86 2.44
C PHE A 123 -18.29 8.36 2.67
N SER A 124 -19.21 8.77 1.80
CA SER A 124 -20.52 8.16 1.72
C SER A 124 -20.46 6.86 0.92
N PRO A 125 -21.16 5.78 1.35
CA PRO A 125 -21.30 4.60 0.54
C PRO A 125 -21.97 4.94 -0.80
N ALA A 126 -21.45 4.41 -1.89
CA ALA A 126 -21.96 4.62 -3.23
C ALA A 126 -21.95 3.31 -4.00
N GLY A 127 -22.44 3.35 -5.24
CA GLY A 127 -22.51 2.18 -6.10
C GLY A 127 -23.81 1.39 -5.98
N THR A 128 -24.13 0.70 -7.06
CA THR A 128 -25.26 -0.20 -7.13
C THR A 128 -24.90 -1.59 -6.61
N ALA A 129 -25.89 -2.45 -6.34
CA ALA A 129 -25.64 -3.85 -6.01
C ALA A 129 -24.82 -4.56 -7.10
N LYS A 130 -24.96 -4.16 -8.37
CA LYS A 130 -24.17 -4.69 -9.50
C LYS A 130 -22.71 -4.28 -9.42
N ASP A 131 -22.41 -3.04 -9.03
CA ASP A 131 -21.05 -2.55 -8.88
C ASP A 131 -20.32 -3.27 -7.74
N VAL A 132 -21.01 -3.42 -6.61
CA VAL A 132 -20.48 -4.16 -5.45
C VAL A 132 -20.21 -5.62 -5.83
N GLN A 133 -21.11 -6.27 -6.57
CA GLN A 133 -20.93 -7.66 -6.99
C GLN A 133 -19.79 -7.79 -8.03
N ARG A 134 -19.68 -6.85 -8.98
CA ARG A 134 -18.55 -6.79 -9.93
C ARG A 134 -17.23 -6.68 -9.18
N LEU A 135 -17.15 -5.78 -8.22
CA LEU A 135 -15.97 -5.57 -7.40
C LEU A 135 -15.64 -6.82 -6.57
N ALA A 136 -16.63 -7.41 -5.90
CA ALA A 136 -16.45 -8.62 -5.10
C ALA A 136 -15.89 -9.79 -5.93
N THR A 137 -16.37 -9.99 -7.16
CA THR A 137 -15.87 -11.05 -8.05
C THR A 137 -14.39 -10.90 -8.38
N VAL A 138 -13.91 -9.65 -8.60
CA VAL A 138 -12.50 -9.38 -8.86
C VAL A 138 -11.68 -9.58 -7.58
N VAL A 139 -12.20 -9.08 -6.45
CA VAL A 139 -11.56 -9.23 -5.13
C VAL A 139 -11.37 -10.70 -4.77
N ASP A 140 -12.40 -11.52 -4.88
CA ASP A 140 -12.34 -12.95 -4.52
C ASP A 140 -11.25 -13.68 -5.33
N ARG A 141 -11.19 -13.43 -6.64
CA ARG A 141 -10.17 -14.03 -7.50
C ARG A 141 -8.76 -13.59 -7.14
N LEU A 142 -8.55 -12.29 -6.95
CA LEU A 142 -7.24 -11.74 -6.64
C LEU A 142 -6.82 -12.05 -5.20
N SER A 143 -7.74 -12.08 -4.25
CA SER A 143 -7.49 -12.48 -2.87
C SER A 143 -6.91 -13.90 -2.80
N ALA A 144 -7.45 -14.84 -3.58
CA ALA A 144 -6.89 -16.18 -3.70
C ALA A 144 -5.45 -16.15 -4.29
N THR A 145 -5.20 -15.28 -5.29
CA THR A 145 -3.88 -15.14 -5.93
C THR A 145 -2.84 -14.57 -4.97
N PHE A 146 -3.20 -13.54 -4.19
CA PHE A 146 -2.29 -12.86 -3.27
C PHE A 146 -2.29 -13.46 -1.85
N GLY A 147 -3.16 -14.43 -1.56
CA GLY A 147 -3.30 -15.07 -0.26
C GLY A 147 -3.83 -14.11 0.82
N LEU A 148 -4.69 -13.18 0.42
CA LEU A 148 -5.36 -12.27 1.34
C LEU A 148 -6.72 -12.83 1.73
N ASN A 149 -7.00 -12.87 3.02
CA ASN A 149 -8.30 -13.23 3.54
C ASN A 149 -9.05 -11.98 4.00
N ASP A 150 -10.38 -12.07 4.03
CA ASP A 150 -11.25 -11.05 4.64
C ASP A 150 -11.08 -9.64 4.05
N VAL A 151 -10.97 -9.56 2.71
CA VAL A 151 -10.98 -8.28 1.99
C VAL A 151 -12.41 -7.83 1.76
N ARG A 152 -12.80 -6.75 2.41
CA ARG A 152 -14.13 -6.14 2.30
C ARG A 152 -14.16 -5.07 1.21
N PRO A 153 -14.84 -5.30 0.08
CA PRO A 153 -14.97 -4.32 -0.97
C PRO A 153 -15.99 -3.23 -0.58
N LEU A 154 -15.60 -1.97 -0.76
CA LEU A 154 -16.43 -0.79 -0.47
C LEU A 154 -16.37 0.16 -1.67
N VAL A 155 -17.53 0.46 -2.27
CA VAL A 155 -17.64 1.52 -3.27
C VAL A 155 -17.99 2.81 -2.56
N VAL A 156 -17.17 3.84 -2.75
CA VAL A 156 -17.28 5.13 -2.07
C VAL A 156 -17.60 6.24 -3.08
N GLY A 157 -18.43 7.19 -2.66
CA GLY A 157 -18.85 8.31 -3.51
C GLY A 157 -17.72 9.32 -3.68
N ASP A 158 -17.09 9.32 -4.83
CA ASP A 158 -16.12 10.35 -5.25
C ASP A 158 -15.98 10.32 -6.79
N GLU A 159 -15.69 11.47 -7.37
CA GLU A 159 -15.45 11.64 -8.81
C GLU A 159 -14.00 11.37 -9.22
N GLY A 160 -13.08 11.31 -8.28
CA GLY A 160 -11.67 11.02 -8.55
C GLY A 160 -11.46 9.54 -8.89
N PHE A 161 -10.53 9.26 -9.80
CA PHE A 161 -10.16 7.88 -10.16
C PHE A 161 -9.15 7.34 -9.18
N ASN A 162 -9.63 6.75 -8.10
CA ASN A 162 -8.72 6.22 -7.09
C ASN A 162 -9.27 5.02 -6.32
N ALA A 163 -8.37 4.29 -5.68
CA ALA A 163 -8.69 3.18 -4.81
C ALA A 163 -7.62 3.04 -3.72
N ALA A 164 -7.98 2.46 -2.58
CA ALA A 164 -7.07 2.20 -1.48
C ALA A 164 -7.38 0.87 -0.79
N LEU A 165 -6.34 0.19 -0.34
CA LEU A 165 -6.44 -0.99 0.52
C LEU A 165 -5.84 -0.61 1.88
N VAL A 166 -6.61 -0.79 2.95
CA VAL A 166 -6.17 -0.50 4.32
C VAL A 166 -6.52 -1.67 5.22
N ALA A 167 -5.61 -2.01 6.14
CA ALA A 167 -5.89 -3.03 7.12
C ALA A 167 -6.91 -2.50 8.15
N ASN A 168 -7.85 -3.35 8.55
CA ASN A 168 -8.77 -3.13 9.64
C ASN A 168 -8.58 -4.19 10.73
N VAL A 169 -9.46 -4.24 11.73
CA VAL A 169 -9.36 -5.20 12.85
C VAL A 169 -9.51 -6.65 12.38
N ASP A 170 -10.40 -6.90 11.42
CA ASP A 170 -10.79 -8.24 10.99
C ASP A 170 -10.12 -8.68 9.68
N GLY A 171 -9.46 -7.78 8.96
CA GLY A 171 -8.86 -8.03 7.65
C GLY A 171 -8.51 -6.75 6.92
N PHE A 172 -9.09 -6.52 5.76
CA PHE A 172 -8.78 -5.37 4.91
C PHE A 172 -10.06 -4.71 4.38
N ASP A 173 -10.05 -3.38 4.31
CA ASP A 173 -11.03 -2.62 3.54
C ASP A 173 -10.40 -2.19 2.21
N LEU A 174 -11.07 -2.56 1.14
CA LEU A 174 -10.77 -2.07 -0.21
C LEU A 174 -11.78 -0.98 -0.58
N LEU A 175 -11.34 0.26 -0.53
CA LEU A 175 -12.13 1.42 -0.97
C LEU A 175 -11.89 1.65 -2.47
N VAL A 176 -12.96 1.74 -3.24
CA VAL A 176 -12.91 2.07 -4.67
C VAL A 176 -13.89 3.19 -4.94
N THR A 177 -13.47 4.26 -5.58
CA THR A 177 -14.34 5.39 -5.90
C THR A 177 -15.41 4.99 -6.93
N SER A 178 -16.58 5.62 -6.85
CA SER A 178 -17.69 5.37 -7.78
C SER A 178 -17.31 5.73 -9.22
N ALA A 179 -16.54 6.80 -9.42
CA ALA A 179 -16.07 7.17 -10.75
C ALA A 179 -15.14 6.10 -11.35
N LEU A 180 -14.18 5.56 -10.57
CA LEU A 180 -13.33 4.48 -11.04
C LEU A 180 -14.15 3.22 -11.38
N MET A 181 -15.15 2.87 -10.55
CA MET A 181 -16.03 1.72 -10.80
C MET A 181 -16.84 1.84 -12.10
N HIS A 182 -17.28 3.04 -12.47
CA HIS A 182 -18.10 3.28 -13.65
C HIS A 182 -17.27 3.41 -14.92
N GLU A 183 -16.13 4.07 -14.85
CA GLU A 183 -15.34 4.44 -16.01
C GLU A 183 -14.32 3.36 -16.43
N PHE A 184 -13.85 2.53 -15.49
CA PHE A 184 -12.80 1.58 -15.76
C PHE A 184 -13.36 0.25 -16.28
N GLU A 185 -12.68 -0.29 -17.29
CA GLU A 185 -12.93 -1.63 -17.77
C GLU A 185 -12.55 -2.68 -16.70
N LEU A 186 -13.06 -3.90 -16.85
CA LEU A 186 -12.80 -4.97 -15.90
C LEU A 186 -11.31 -5.26 -15.74
N ILE A 187 -10.57 -5.19 -16.84
CA ILE A 187 -9.14 -5.47 -16.88
C ILE A 187 -8.30 -4.36 -16.22
N GLU A 188 -8.73 -3.11 -16.34
CA GLU A 188 -8.15 -1.97 -15.67
C GLU A 188 -8.40 -2.05 -14.15
N LEU A 189 -9.65 -2.36 -13.77
CA LEU A 189 -10.03 -2.56 -12.37
C LEU A 189 -9.23 -3.71 -11.73
N GLU A 190 -9.05 -4.82 -12.46
CA GLU A 190 -8.22 -5.93 -12.01
C GLU A 190 -6.77 -5.49 -11.76
N GLY A 191 -6.20 -4.69 -12.65
CA GLY A 191 -4.86 -4.12 -12.50
C GLY A 191 -4.74 -3.26 -11.24
N VAL A 192 -5.69 -2.36 -11.01
CA VAL A 192 -5.74 -1.51 -9.81
C VAL A 192 -5.79 -2.34 -8.52
N ILE A 193 -6.69 -3.31 -8.45
CA ILE A 193 -6.86 -4.14 -7.25
C ILE A 193 -5.62 -5.03 -7.03
N ALA A 194 -5.07 -5.62 -8.09
CA ALA A 194 -3.84 -6.41 -8.01
C ALA A 194 -2.66 -5.57 -7.48
N HIS A 195 -2.52 -4.32 -7.93
CA HIS A 195 -1.52 -3.40 -7.42
C HIS A 195 -1.68 -3.14 -5.91
N LEU A 196 -2.92 -2.88 -5.46
CA LEU A 196 -3.17 -2.63 -4.04
C LEU A 196 -2.88 -3.86 -3.18
N MET A 197 -3.22 -5.06 -3.65
CA MET A 197 -2.90 -6.31 -2.97
C MET A 197 -1.39 -6.60 -2.99
N ALA A 198 -0.70 -6.26 -4.09
CA ALA A 198 0.76 -6.37 -4.17
C ALA A 198 1.49 -5.49 -3.14
N ARG A 199 0.92 -4.33 -2.77
CA ARG A 199 1.45 -3.49 -1.69
C ARG A 199 1.50 -4.22 -0.36
N GLN A 200 0.50 -5.07 -0.07
CA GLN A 200 0.50 -5.89 1.14
C GLN A 200 1.69 -6.87 1.14
N ARG A 201 1.95 -7.50 0.01
CA ARG A 201 3.10 -8.40 -0.13
C ARG A 201 4.45 -7.70 0.11
N LEU A 202 4.56 -6.46 -0.34
CA LEU A 202 5.76 -5.63 -0.16
C LEU A 202 5.84 -4.98 1.23
N GLY A 203 4.83 -5.18 2.09
CA GLY A 203 4.74 -4.50 3.38
C GLY A 203 4.59 -2.99 3.27
N ALA A 204 4.08 -2.53 2.14
CA ALA A 204 3.91 -1.10 1.90
C ALA A 204 2.70 -0.52 2.63
N LEU A 205 1.65 -1.32 2.90
CA LEU A 205 0.41 -0.81 3.50
C LEU A 205 0.63 -0.21 4.87
N GLU A 206 1.35 -0.90 5.75
CA GLU A 206 1.64 -0.44 7.11
C GLU A 206 2.50 0.84 7.08
N ARG A 207 3.51 0.86 6.21
CA ARG A 207 4.39 2.03 6.04
C ARG A 207 3.63 3.25 5.52
N GLN A 208 2.77 3.05 4.53
CA GLN A 208 1.97 4.11 3.91
C GLN A 208 0.88 4.62 4.86
N ALA A 209 0.24 3.74 5.62
CA ALA A 209 -0.68 4.13 6.67
C ALA A 209 0.03 4.93 7.77
N ALA A 210 1.20 4.47 8.22
CA ALA A 210 2.02 5.20 9.20
C ALA A 210 2.43 6.59 8.68
N ALA A 211 2.85 6.70 7.42
CA ALA A 211 3.19 7.98 6.79
C ALA A 211 2.00 8.94 6.74
N SER A 212 0.78 8.40 6.56
CA SER A 212 -0.46 9.18 6.50
C SER A 212 -0.90 9.74 7.86
N VAL A 213 -0.51 9.11 8.98
CA VAL A 213 -0.91 9.56 10.34
C VAL A 213 0.23 10.18 11.15
N ALA A 214 1.47 10.05 10.69
CA ALA A 214 2.65 10.50 11.46
C ALA A 214 2.74 12.04 11.64
N GLY A 215 2.01 12.82 10.87
CA GLY A 215 2.08 14.28 10.89
C GLY A 215 3.47 14.82 10.56
N LEU A 216 4.16 14.16 9.64
CA LEU A 216 5.49 14.55 9.15
C LEU A 216 5.35 15.48 7.95
N ASP A 217 6.44 16.21 7.64
CA ASP A 217 6.53 16.92 6.36
C ASP A 217 6.51 15.96 5.17
N VAL A 218 6.26 16.48 3.97
CA VAL A 218 6.10 15.69 2.74
C VAL A 218 7.30 14.78 2.48
N THR A 219 8.53 15.30 2.65
CA THR A 219 9.75 14.55 2.38
C THR A 219 9.93 13.40 3.38
N ALA A 220 9.73 13.65 4.67
CA ALA A 220 9.83 12.63 5.69
C ALA A 220 8.71 11.59 5.57
N SER A 221 7.49 12.02 5.22
CA SER A 221 6.37 11.11 4.93
C SER A 221 6.66 10.21 3.72
N GLN A 222 7.20 10.75 2.64
CA GLN A 222 7.60 9.97 1.46
C GLN A 222 8.66 8.91 1.78
N ILE A 223 9.64 9.27 2.60
CA ILE A 223 10.67 8.31 3.00
C ILE A 223 10.08 7.22 3.92
N LEU A 224 9.15 7.58 4.83
CA LEU A 224 8.47 6.61 5.69
C LEU A 224 7.55 5.70 4.86
N ALA A 225 6.78 6.26 3.93
CA ALA A 225 5.92 5.51 3.00
C ALA A 225 6.71 4.53 2.11
N GLY A 226 7.98 4.82 1.86
CA GLY A 226 8.87 4.03 1.03
C GLY A 226 8.78 4.45 -0.44
N LYS A 227 9.64 5.39 -0.83
CA LYS A 227 9.74 5.84 -2.21
C LYS A 227 10.02 4.66 -3.15
N GLY A 228 9.28 4.59 -4.27
CA GLY A 228 9.40 3.52 -5.26
C GLY A 228 8.65 2.23 -4.90
N LEU A 229 7.96 2.16 -3.75
CA LEU A 229 7.17 0.97 -3.40
C LEU A 229 5.92 0.83 -4.25
N ALA A 230 5.29 1.93 -4.69
CA ALA A 230 4.16 1.87 -5.61
C ALA A 230 4.62 1.35 -6.99
N TYR A 231 5.77 1.81 -7.48
CA TYR A 231 6.38 1.30 -8.71
C TYR A 231 6.68 -0.22 -8.62
N ARG A 232 7.27 -0.68 -7.52
CA ARG A 232 7.53 -2.11 -7.30
C ARG A 232 6.26 -2.94 -7.14
N ALA A 233 5.19 -2.35 -6.60
CA ALA A 233 3.90 -3.02 -6.53
C ALA A 233 3.29 -3.26 -7.92
N ASP A 234 3.55 -2.38 -8.89
CA ASP A 234 3.16 -2.58 -10.29
C ASP A 234 3.86 -3.79 -10.90
N GLU A 235 5.17 -3.96 -10.66
CA GLU A 235 5.92 -5.14 -11.14
C GLU A 235 5.33 -6.43 -10.59
N VAL A 236 5.04 -6.48 -9.29
CA VAL A 236 4.44 -7.66 -8.64
C VAL A 236 3.03 -7.91 -9.16
N ALA A 237 2.22 -6.86 -9.31
CA ALA A 237 0.87 -6.97 -9.83
C ALA A 237 0.87 -7.48 -11.28
N ALA A 238 1.68 -6.86 -12.15
CA ALA A 238 1.81 -7.25 -13.56
C ALA A 238 2.25 -8.71 -13.71
N ALA A 239 3.20 -9.16 -12.90
CA ALA A 239 3.63 -10.56 -12.87
C ALA A 239 2.51 -11.51 -12.43
N ALA A 240 1.70 -11.11 -11.44
CA ALA A 240 0.60 -11.92 -10.91
C ALA A 240 -0.57 -12.06 -11.89
N ILE A 241 -1.01 -10.96 -12.49
CA ILE A 241 -2.14 -10.96 -13.45
C ILE A 241 -1.72 -11.33 -14.87
N ARG A 242 -0.42 -11.31 -15.18
CA ARG A 242 0.17 -11.61 -16.51
C ARG A 242 -0.35 -10.71 -17.64
N TYR A 243 -0.87 -9.55 -17.32
CA TYR A 243 -1.39 -8.58 -18.28
C TYR A 243 -1.12 -7.13 -17.83
N PRO A 244 0.10 -6.61 -18.03
CA PRO A 244 0.50 -5.28 -17.58
C PRO A 244 -0.30 -4.14 -18.22
N ASN A 245 -0.81 -4.34 -19.47
CA ASN A 245 -1.50 -3.28 -20.21
C ASN A 245 -2.75 -2.75 -19.50
N GLY A 246 -3.53 -3.59 -18.80
CA GLY A 246 -4.70 -3.14 -18.05
C GLY A 246 -4.31 -2.18 -16.92
N LEU A 247 -3.24 -2.52 -16.19
CA LEU A 247 -2.70 -1.65 -15.13
C LEU A 247 -2.09 -0.37 -15.73
N ALA A 248 -1.38 -0.46 -16.86
CA ALA A 248 -0.82 0.70 -17.54
C ALA A 248 -1.89 1.69 -18.00
N GLN A 249 -3.00 1.19 -18.57
CA GLN A 249 -4.14 2.00 -18.98
C GLN A 249 -4.84 2.65 -17.78
N ALA A 250 -5.04 1.90 -16.70
CA ALA A 250 -5.59 2.44 -15.46
C ALA A 250 -4.77 3.62 -14.92
N LEU A 251 -3.44 3.46 -14.86
CA LEU A 251 -2.52 4.53 -14.45
C LEU A 251 -2.55 5.73 -15.41
N ALA A 252 -2.61 5.49 -16.72
CA ALA A 252 -2.72 6.56 -17.70
C ALA A 252 -4.01 7.37 -17.52
N ARG A 253 -5.14 6.70 -17.26
CA ARG A 253 -6.41 7.38 -16.94
C ARG A 253 -6.32 8.22 -15.69
N CYS A 254 -5.77 7.68 -14.60
CA CYS A 254 -5.54 8.45 -13.37
C CYS A 254 -4.66 9.67 -13.63
N ALA A 255 -3.56 9.49 -14.36
CA ALA A 255 -2.63 10.56 -14.68
C ALA A 255 -3.24 11.72 -15.48
N HIS A 256 -4.27 11.48 -16.26
CA HIS A 256 -4.96 12.50 -17.08
C HIS A 256 -6.27 12.98 -16.45
N HIS A 257 -6.69 12.43 -15.34
CA HIS A 257 -7.93 12.80 -14.69
C HIS A 257 -7.73 14.05 -13.82
N HIS A 258 -8.64 15.01 -13.98
CA HIS A 258 -8.68 16.20 -13.14
C HIS A 258 -9.89 16.13 -12.22
N VAL A 259 -9.63 16.24 -10.93
CA VAL A 259 -10.68 16.25 -9.91
C VAL A 259 -11.24 17.65 -9.71
N SER A 260 -12.54 17.78 -9.47
CA SER A 260 -13.18 19.06 -9.09
C SER A 260 -12.91 19.41 -7.63
N GLY A 261 -13.26 20.63 -7.24
CA GLY A 261 -13.11 21.10 -5.86
C GLY A 261 -13.99 20.36 -4.83
N GLU A 262 -14.96 19.57 -5.25
CA GLU A 262 -15.84 18.79 -4.38
C GLU A 262 -15.29 17.40 -4.04
N SER A 263 -14.31 16.93 -4.81
CA SER A 263 -13.64 15.65 -4.58
C SER A 263 -12.82 15.66 -3.29
N TYR A 264 -12.79 14.50 -2.61
CA TYR A 264 -11.86 14.26 -1.51
C TYR A 264 -10.41 14.51 -1.92
N PHE A 265 -10.05 14.17 -3.16
CA PHE A 265 -8.69 14.30 -3.69
C PHE A 265 -8.28 15.76 -3.94
N ALA A 266 -9.22 16.70 -4.01
CA ALA A 266 -8.96 18.14 -4.01
C ALA A 266 -8.96 18.76 -2.59
N SER A 267 -9.35 18.01 -1.56
CA SER A 267 -9.44 18.49 -0.19
C SER A 267 -8.09 18.62 0.49
N SER A 268 -8.03 19.42 1.57
CA SER A 268 -6.84 19.51 2.43
C SER A 268 -6.49 18.22 3.19
N ALA A 269 -7.40 17.26 3.25
CA ALA A 269 -7.17 15.97 3.89
C ALA A 269 -6.36 15.01 3.00
N TYR A 270 -6.51 15.11 1.68
CA TYR A 270 -5.84 14.21 0.75
C TYR A 270 -4.31 14.21 0.83
N PRO A 271 -3.60 15.35 0.90
CA PRO A 271 -2.15 15.36 1.02
C PRO A 271 -1.62 14.57 2.23
N LEU A 272 -2.42 14.47 3.29
CA LEU A 272 -2.06 13.70 4.49
C LEU A 272 -2.20 12.18 4.26
N THR A 273 -3.18 11.76 3.44
CA THR A 273 -3.50 10.34 3.20
C THR A 273 -3.03 9.83 1.84
N ARG A 274 -2.38 10.67 1.03
CA ARG A 274 -2.02 10.33 -0.36
C ARG A 274 -1.29 9.01 -0.53
N TRP A 275 -0.49 8.60 0.45
CA TRP A 275 0.37 7.43 0.35
C TRP A 275 -0.36 6.10 0.27
N ILE A 276 -1.59 6.03 0.77
CA ILE A 276 -2.39 4.79 0.72
C ILE A 276 -3.13 4.60 -0.60
N TRP A 277 -3.34 5.67 -1.38
CA TRP A 277 -4.10 5.66 -2.60
C TRP A 277 -3.33 5.07 -3.78
N PHE A 278 -4.05 4.52 -4.75
CA PHE A 278 -3.49 3.96 -5.98
C PHE A 278 -2.73 5.03 -6.78
N ASP A 279 -3.38 6.16 -7.02
CA ASP A 279 -2.73 7.38 -7.49
C ASP A 279 -2.43 8.29 -6.31
N GLN A 280 -1.14 8.45 -6.01
CA GLN A 280 -0.65 9.26 -4.90
C GLN A 280 -0.56 10.75 -5.21
N PHE A 281 -0.77 11.13 -6.47
CA PHE A 281 -0.60 12.49 -6.96
C PHE A 281 -1.85 13.02 -7.68
N ALA A 282 -3.03 12.51 -7.36
CA ALA A 282 -4.31 12.89 -7.97
C ALA A 282 -4.64 14.40 -7.85
N ASP A 283 -4.01 15.12 -6.93
CA ASP A 283 -4.14 16.57 -6.73
C ASP A 283 -3.24 17.41 -7.67
N ARG A 284 -2.42 16.77 -8.52
CA ARG A 284 -1.42 17.47 -9.33
C ARG A 284 -1.62 17.24 -10.82
N PRO A 285 -1.43 18.25 -11.65
CA PRO A 285 -1.38 18.06 -13.10
C PRO A 285 -0.18 17.21 -13.49
N THR A 286 -0.39 16.27 -14.41
CA THR A 286 0.54 15.22 -14.86
C THR A 286 1.92 15.67 -15.34
N ASN A 287 2.09 16.94 -15.64
CA ASN A 287 3.34 17.45 -16.25
C ASN A 287 4.38 17.90 -15.20
N VAL A 288 4.08 17.81 -13.92
CA VAL A 288 4.87 18.48 -12.88
C VAL A 288 5.75 17.52 -12.07
N THR A 289 5.41 16.24 -12.00
CA THR A 289 6.18 15.31 -11.18
C THR A 289 7.08 14.41 -12.01
N LYS A 290 8.35 14.28 -11.57
CA LYS A 290 9.31 13.27 -12.05
C LYS A 290 9.46 12.17 -10.99
N ASP A 291 8.46 12.03 -10.11
CA ASP A 291 8.52 11.04 -9.06
C ASP A 291 8.28 9.64 -9.64
N ILE A 292 9.06 8.66 -9.19
CA ILE A 292 8.95 7.27 -9.64
C ILE A 292 7.58 6.66 -9.32
N ASP A 293 6.91 7.15 -8.27
CA ASP A 293 5.59 6.68 -7.85
C ASP A 293 4.44 7.43 -8.55
N ASP A 294 4.74 8.39 -9.43
CA ASP A 294 3.75 9.12 -10.24
C ASP A 294 3.07 8.20 -11.26
N ALA A 295 1.75 8.30 -11.39
CA ALA A 295 0.95 7.44 -12.27
C ALA A 295 1.41 7.49 -13.72
N ALA A 296 1.80 8.67 -14.25
CA ALA A 296 2.28 8.80 -15.63
C ALA A 296 3.65 8.13 -15.83
N VAL A 297 4.52 8.17 -14.83
CA VAL A 297 5.82 7.50 -14.87
C VAL A 297 5.64 5.98 -14.83
N ARG A 298 4.80 5.51 -13.92
CA ARG A 298 4.47 4.10 -13.73
C ARG A 298 3.79 3.48 -14.95
N SER A 299 2.83 4.21 -15.55
CA SER A 299 2.15 3.78 -16.79
C SER A 299 3.14 3.55 -17.93
N ARG A 300 4.05 4.49 -18.17
CA ARG A 300 5.07 4.36 -19.23
C ARG A 300 5.98 3.16 -19.01
N ALA A 301 6.44 2.96 -17.80
CA ALA A 301 7.30 1.82 -17.46
C ALA A 301 6.63 0.47 -17.73
N LEU A 302 5.32 0.35 -17.48
CA LEU A 302 4.55 -0.89 -17.75
C LEU A 302 4.31 -1.12 -19.26
N VAL A 303 4.25 -0.09 -20.06
CA VAL A 303 4.14 -0.22 -21.53
C VAL A 303 5.46 -0.69 -22.14
N GLU A 304 6.59 -0.33 -21.54
CA GLU A 304 7.93 -0.72 -21.99
C GLU A 304 8.37 -2.11 -21.47
N TRP A 305 7.56 -2.74 -20.65
CA TRP A 305 7.85 -4.03 -19.98
C TRP A 305 7.47 -5.21 -20.89
#